data_bd2cde531bafa3975dc6779151ea2d20
#
_entry.id   bd2cde531bafa3975dc6779151ea2d20
#
_cell.length_a   1.000
_cell.length_b   1.000
_cell.length_c   1.000
_cell.angle_alpha   90.00
_cell.angle_beta   90.00
_cell.angle_gamma   90.00
#
_symmetry.space_group_name_H-M   'P 1'
#
loop_
_entity.id
_entity.type
_entity.pdbx_description
1 polymer ?
#
loop_
_entity_poly.entity_id
_entity_poly.type
_entity_poly.pdbx_seq_one_letter_code
_entity_poly.pdbx_strand_id
1 'polypeptide(L)'
;MKYSVDIEAGDAFVENLKKKAPSIGGFNGAFKIPDLEDYDEPVLISGTDGVGTKINIARIANDYTTIGEDLVAMCVNDVICSGAKPLYFLDYISTKKIDGNVADIMVGILKGCEIAEMELL
;
A
#
# COMPACT_ATOMS: atom_id res chain seq x y z
N MET A 1 -16.98 -25.78 5.14
CA MET A 1 -16.90 -24.33 4.85
C MET A 1 -16.45 -24.21 3.39
N LYS A 2 -17.27 -23.70 2.49
CA LYS A 2 -16.88 -23.53 1.08
C LYS A 2 -16.09 -22.21 1.00
N TYR A 3 -14.80 -22.30 0.75
CA TYR A 3 -13.98 -21.13 0.48
C TYR A 3 -14.28 -20.71 -0.97
N SER A 4 -14.93 -19.58 -1.16
CA SER A 4 -15.13 -19.03 -2.51
C SER A 4 -14.36 -17.72 -2.59
N VAL A 5 -13.29 -17.71 -3.39
CA VAL A 5 -12.60 -16.51 -3.79
C VAL A 5 -13.26 -16.01 -5.06
N ASP A 6 -13.67 -14.76 -5.10
CA ASP A 6 -14.20 -14.10 -6.29
C ASP A 6 -13.02 -13.55 -7.11
N ILE A 7 -12.51 -14.38 -8.02
CA ILE A 7 -11.35 -14.05 -8.86
C ILE A 7 -11.69 -12.91 -9.82
N GLU A 8 -12.91 -12.93 -10.41
CA GLU A 8 -13.32 -11.92 -11.39
C GLU A 8 -13.40 -10.52 -10.75
N ALA A 9 -13.95 -10.43 -9.53
CA ALA A 9 -13.98 -9.17 -8.80
C ALA A 9 -12.56 -8.70 -8.44
N GLY A 10 -11.66 -9.61 -8.10
CA GLY A 10 -10.25 -9.33 -7.85
C GLY A 10 -9.55 -8.75 -9.08
N ASP A 11 -9.66 -9.41 -10.20
CA ASP A 11 -9.04 -9.00 -11.46
C ASP A 11 -9.56 -7.63 -11.93
N ALA A 12 -10.89 -7.42 -11.87
CA ALA A 12 -11.51 -6.15 -12.24
C ALA A 12 -11.02 -5.00 -11.32
N PHE A 13 -10.84 -5.27 -10.03
CA PHE A 13 -10.31 -4.30 -9.09
C PHE A 13 -8.87 -3.92 -9.42
N VAL A 14 -8.00 -4.90 -9.65
CA VAL A 14 -6.59 -4.67 -10.01
C VAL A 14 -6.48 -3.90 -11.33
N GLU A 15 -7.26 -4.22 -12.35
CA GLU A 15 -7.26 -3.50 -13.63
C GLU A 15 -7.70 -2.02 -13.48
N ASN A 16 -8.61 -1.73 -12.57
CA ASN A 16 -8.96 -0.35 -12.26
C ASN A 16 -7.85 0.38 -11.49
N LEU A 17 -7.16 -0.33 -10.60
CA LEU A 17 -6.07 0.22 -9.81
C LEU A 17 -4.85 0.56 -10.67
N LYS A 18 -4.50 -0.28 -11.63
CA LYS A 18 -3.42 -0.04 -12.61
C LYS A 18 -3.56 1.26 -13.39
N LYS A 19 -4.79 1.74 -13.62
CA LYS A 19 -5.02 3.03 -14.27
C LYS A 19 -4.56 4.21 -13.40
N LYS A 20 -4.54 4.06 -12.09
CA LYS A 20 -4.11 5.09 -11.12
C LYS A 20 -2.68 4.90 -10.65
N ALA A 21 -2.19 3.67 -10.63
CA ALA A 21 -0.85 3.28 -10.24
C ALA A 21 -0.24 2.37 -11.32
N PRO A 22 0.33 2.93 -12.40
CA PRO A 22 0.89 2.16 -13.51
C PRO A 22 2.08 1.27 -13.13
N SER A 23 2.72 1.53 -11.98
CA SER A 23 3.80 0.72 -11.40
C SER A 23 3.33 -0.65 -10.89
N ILE A 24 2.02 -0.82 -10.66
CA ILE A 24 1.46 -2.12 -10.25
C ILE A 24 1.62 -3.11 -11.41
N GLY A 25 2.47 -4.10 -11.19
CA GLY A 25 2.82 -5.13 -12.17
C GLY A 25 1.87 -6.32 -12.19
N GLY A 26 2.44 -7.52 -12.31
CA GLY A 26 1.74 -8.80 -12.26
C GLY A 26 1.63 -9.34 -10.84
N PHE A 27 2.09 -10.60 -10.63
CA PHE A 27 2.04 -11.24 -9.31
C PHE A 27 3.16 -10.80 -8.35
N ASN A 28 4.09 -9.97 -8.80
CA ASN A 28 5.20 -9.44 -8.01
C ASN A 28 5.40 -7.97 -8.36
N GLY A 29 5.76 -7.18 -7.35
CA GLY A 29 6.22 -5.80 -7.54
C GLY A 29 7.67 -5.81 -8.07
N ALA A 30 7.97 -4.93 -9.02
CA ALA A 30 9.33 -4.72 -9.52
C ALA A 30 9.66 -3.23 -9.43
N PHE A 31 10.69 -2.91 -8.66
CA PHE A 31 11.18 -1.55 -8.49
C PHE A 31 12.59 -1.43 -9.05
N LYS A 32 12.81 -0.41 -9.88
CA LYS A 32 14.15 -0.10 -10.38
C LYS A 32 14.92 0.65 -9.30
N ILE A 33 15.93 0.00 -8.74
CA ILE A 33 16.79 0.63 -7.74
C ILE A 33 17.43 1.89 -8.36
N PRO A 34 17.36 3.05 -7.68
CA PRO A 34 18.05 4.27 -8.13
C PRO A 34 19.55 4.09 -8.21
N ASP A 35 20.22 5.06 -8.82
CA ASP A 35 21.67 5.10 -8.78
C ASP A 35 22.18 5.20 -7.34
N LEU A 36 23.13 4.35 -6.99
CA LEU A 36 23.70 4.24 -5.65
C LEU A 36 25.13 4.78 -5.56
N GLU A 37 25.59 5.55 -6.56
CA GLU A 37 26.96 6.11 -6.59
C GLU A 37 27.27 7.00 -5.39
N ASP A 38 26.26 7.59 -4.76
CA ASP A 38 26.40 8.42 -3.57
C ASP A 38 26.59 7.63 -2.26
N TYR A 39 26.57 6.29 -2.32
CA TYR A 39 26.65 5.42 -1.14
C TYR A 39 27.86 4.51 -1.20
N ASP A 40 28.71 4.55 -0.16
CA ASP A 40 29.86 3.65 -0.03
C ASP A 40 29.43 2.20 0.20
N GLU A 41 28.46 1.99 1.09
CA GLU A 41 27.89 0.69 1.43
C GLU A 41 26.35 0.79 1.46
N PRO A 42 25.66 0.68 0.30
CA PRO A 42 24.23 0.84 0.26
C PRO A 42 23.51 -0.31 0.98
N VAL A 43 22.56 0.05 1.84
CA VAL A 43 21.71 -0.88 2.60
C VAL A 43 20.25 -0.65 2.24
N LEU A 44 19.53 -1.72 1.94
CA LEU A 44 18.08 -1.67 1.77
C LEU A 44 17.39 -1.93 3.10
N ILE A 45 16.59 -0.97 3.56
CA ILE A 45 15.79 -1.07 4.77
C ILE A 45 14.34 -1.34 4.38
N SER A 46 13.71 -2.29 5.05
CA SER A 46 12.31 -2.65 4.85
C SER A 46 11.56 -2.64 6.17
N GLY A 47 10.37 -2.07 6.15
CA GLY A 47 9.42 -2.10 7.26
C GLY A 47 8.10 -2.70 6.82
N THR A 48 7.37 -3.31 7.74
CA THR A 48 6.01 -3.78 7.52
C THR A 48 5.19 -3.61 8.78
N ASP A 49 4.06 -2.98 8.68
CA ASP A 49 3.14 -2.78 9.79
C ASP A 49 1.70 -2.75 9.29
N GLY A 50 0.76 -2.93 10.20
CA GLY A 50 -0.67 -2.78 9.96
C GLY A 50 -1.19 -1.44 10.45
N VAL A 51 -2.35 -1.02 9.95
CA VAL A 51 -3.01 0.21 10.43
C VAL A 51 -3.45 0.17 11.89
N GLY A 52 -3.41 -1.03 12.49
CA GLY A 52 -3.76 -1.25 13.89
C GLY A 52 -5.25 -1.11 14.17
N THR A 53 -5.57 -0.77 15.42
CA THR A 53 -6.97 -0.69 15.90
C THR A 53 -7.75 0.51 15.33
N LYS A 54 -7.10 1.45 14.65
CA LYS A 54 -7.76 2.58 13.98
C LYS A 54 -8.81 2.13 12.96
N ILE A 55 -8.64 0.96 12.36
CA ILE A 55 -9.64 0.37 11.45
C ILE A 55 -11.02 0.19 12.12
N ASN A 56 -11.06 -0.01 13.44
CA ASN A 56 -12.32 -0.09 14.18
C ASN A 56 -13.04 1.24 14.22
N ILE A 57 -12.30 2.34 14.31
CA ILE A 57 -12.88 3.70 14.28
C ILE A 57 -13.42 3.99 12.87
N ALA A 58 -12.68 3.69 11.82
CA ALA A 58 -13.13 3.81 10.44
C ALA A 58 -14.45 3.03 10.23
N ARG A 59 -14.52 1.80 10.76
CA ARG A 59 -15.72 0.96 10.69
C ARG A 59 -16.91 1.58 11.44
N ILE A 60 -16.70 2.15 12.61
CA ILE A 60 -17.77 2.79 13.41
C ILE A 60 -18.27 4.06 12.70
N ALA A 61 -17.35 4.85 12.16
CA ALA A 61 -17.65 6.05 11.39
C ALA A 61 -18.24 5.74 10.01
N ASN A 62 -18.08 4.51 9.52
CA ASN A 62 -18.37 4.09 8.15
C ASN A 62 -17.67 5.00 7.13
N ASP A 63 -16.41 5.36 7.42
CA ASP A 63 -15.54 6.17 6.58
C ASP A 63 -14.15 5.55 6.54
N TYR A 64 -13.73 5.13 5.33
CA TYR A 64 -12.45 4.46 5.08
C TYR A 64 -11.51 5.30 4.23
N THR A 65 -11.88 6.54 3.92
CA THR A 65 -11.17 7.38 2.93
C THR A 65 -9.78 7.81 3.38
N THR A 66 -9.52 7.89 4.69
CA THR A 66 -8.24 8.35 5.25
C THR A 66 -7.38 7.23 5.83
N ILE A 67 -7.97 6.06 6.11
CA ILE A 67 -7.26 4.97 6.80
C ILE A 67 -6.07 4.41 5.99
N GLY A 68 -6.12 4.54 4.65
CA GLY A 68 -5.02 4.16 3.78
C GLY A 68 -3.80 5.08 3.93
N GLU A 69 -3.99 6.37 4.15
CA GLU A 69 -2.89 7.30 4.47
C GLU A 69 -2.22 6.92 5.80
N ASP A 70 -3.02 6.57 6.81
CA ASP A 70 -2.51 6.09 8.09
C ASP A 70 -1.68 4.81 7.94
N LEU A 71 -2.11 3.87 7.10
CA LEU A 71 -1.38 2.62 6.83
C LEU A 71 0.02 2.91 6.24
N VAL A 72 0.08 3.76 5.23
CA VAL A 72 1.34 4.16 4.61
C VAL A 72 2.24 4.87 5.64
N ALA A 73 1.67 5.80 6.43
CA ALA A 73 2.42 6.51 7.45
C ALA A 73 3.01 5.59 8.51
N MET A 74 2.30 4.54 8.95
CA MET A 74 2.81 3.56 9.91
C MET A 74 4.10 2.91 9.40
N CYS A 75 4.13 2.46 8.15
CA CYS A 75 5.31 1.81 7.56
C CYS A 75 6.43 2.83 7.25
N VAL A 76 6.09 3.98 6.68
CA VAL A 76 7.06 5.02 6.30
C VAL A 76 7.79 5.59 7.50
N ASN A 77 7.08 5.84 8.60
CA ASN A 77 7.69 6.40 9.80
C ASN A 77 8.79 5.50 10.37
N ASP A 78 8.61 4.18 10.33
CA ASP A 78 9.64 3.24 10.77
C ASP A 78 10.89 3.28 9.87
N VAL A 79 10.68 3.40 8.56
CA VAL A 79 11.77 3.49 7.58
C VAL A 79 12.56 4.80 7.75
N ILE A 80 11.89 5.94 7.86
CA ILE A 80 12.57 7.25 8.00
C ILE A 80 13.26 7.42 9.36
N CYS A 81 12.78 6.77 10.42
CA CYS A 81 13.46 6.75 11.71
C CYS A 81 14.86 6.11 11.63
N SER A 82 15.11 5.26 10.65
CA SER A 82 16.43 4.68 10.36
C SER A 82 17.31 5.60 9.49
N GLY A 83 16.82 6.76 9.07
CA GLY A 83 17.49 7.67 8.13
C GLY A 83 17.38 7.22 6.67
N ALA A 84 16.58 6.20 6.37
CA ALA A 84 16.40 5.71 5.02
C ALA A 84 15.38 6.55 4.23
N LYS A 85 15.58 6.62 2.91
CA LYS A 85 14.62 7.24 1.98
C LYS A 85 13.57 6.21 1.58
N PRO A 86 12.27 6.50 1.71
CA PRO A 86 11.21 5.65 1.16
C PRO A 86 11.34 5.51 -0.36
N LEU A 87 11.14 4.32 -0.90
CA LEU A 87 11.28 4.04 -2.32
C LEU A 87 9.99 3.48 -2.92
N TYR A 88 9.41 2.47 -2.29
CA TYR A 88 8.18 1.82 -2.76
C TYR A 88 7.37 1.28 -1.60
N PHE A 89 6.12 1.01 -1.85
CA PHE A 89 5.17 0.43 -0.92
C PHE A 89 4.56 -0.85 -1.48
N LEU A 90 4.43 -1.85 -0.63
CA LEU A 90 3.69 -3.07 -0.90
C LEU A 90 2.54 -3.15 0.09
N ASP A 91 1.31 -3.22 -0.40
CA ASP A 91 0.15 -3.34 0.46
C ASP A 91 -0.35 -4.79 0.57
N TYR A 92 -1.02 -5.07 1.66
CA TYR A 92 -1.77 -6.30 1.85
C TYR A 92 -3.12 -5.99 2.48
N ILE A 93 -4.20 -6.32 1.77
CA ILE A 93 -5.56 -6.15 2.24
C ILE A 93 -6.25 -7.50 2.36
N SER A 94 -6.62 -7.89 3.58
CA SER A 94 -7.45 -9.06 3.84
C SER A 94 -8.90 -8.62 4.07
N THR A 95 -9.77 -9.01 3.19
CA THR A 95 -11.20 -8.67 3.26
C THR A 95 -12.08 -9.84 2.87
N LYS A 96 -13.29 -9.86 3.41
CA LYS A 96 -14.31 -10.86 3.03
C LYS A 96 -14.91 -10.57 1.65
N LYS A 97 -14.92 -9.31 1.24
CA LYS A 97 -15.54 -8.84 0.00
C LYS A 97 -14.81 -7.62 -0.52
N ILE A 98 -14.59 -7.55 -1.82
CA ILE A 98 -14.10 -6.35 -2.49
C ILE A 98 -15.32 -5.47 -2.78
N ASP A 99 -15.39 -4.32 -2.10
CA ASP A 99 -16.48 -3.35 -2.21
C ASP A 99 -15.94 -1.91 -2.22
N GLY A 100 -16.85 -0.93 -2.11
CA GLY A 100 -16.49 0.49 -2.10
C GLY A 100 -15.51 0.87 -0.99
N ASN A 101 -15.58 0.21 0.16
CA ASN A 101 -14.68 0.49 1.28
C ASN A 101 -13.22 0.14 0.95
N VAL A 102 -13.01 -0.97 0.21
CA VAL A 102 -11.66 -1.34 -0.28
C VAL A 102 -11.16 -0.30 -1.26
N ALA A 103 -12.01 0.21 -2.15
CA ALA A 103 -11.65 1.26 -3.09
C ALA A 103 -11.26 2.57 -2.35
N ASP A 104 -11.98 2.94 -1.30
CA ASP A 104 -11.67 4.11 -0.47
C ASP A 104 -10.32 3.94 0.25
N ILE A 105 -10.05 2.76 0.81
CA ILE A 105 -8.75 2.45 1.42
C ILE A 105 -7.62 2.63 0.39
N MET A 106 -7.79 2.11 -0.83
CA MET A 106 -6.77 2.24 -1.89
C MET A 106 -6.54 3.68 -2.32
N VAL A 107 -7.57 4.53 -2.32
CA VAL A 107 -7.40 5.97 -2.57
C VAL A 107 -6.50 6.60 -1.50
N GLY A 108 -6.71 6.25 -0.23
CA GLY A 108 -5.86 6.70 0.87
C GLY A 108 -4.42 6.19 0.76
N ILE A 109 -4.22 4.91 0.38
CA ILE A 109 -2.88 4.35 0.17
C ILE A 109 -2.15 5.11 -0.95
N LEU A 110 -2.79 5.31 -2.10
CA LEU A 110 -2.20 6.05 -3.21
C LEU A 110 -1.78 7.46 -2.79
N LYS A 111 -2.63 8.15 -2.04
CA LYS A 111 -2.32 9.49 -1.53
C LYS A 111 -1.16 9.47 -0.52
N GLY A 112 -1.12 8.50 0.38
CA GLY A 112 0.00 8.31 1.30
C GLY A 112 1.32 8.06 0.57
N CYS A 113 1.31 7.24 -0.48
CA CYS A 113 2.48 7.00 -1.34
C CYS A 113 2.91 8.27 -2.08
N GLU A 114 1.98 9.08 -2.60
CA GLU A 114 2.27 10.37 -3.23
C GLU A 114 2.95 11.33 -2.24
N ILE A 115 2.43 11.45 -1.00
CA ILE A 115 3.01 12.30 0.04
C ILE A 115 4.43 11.85 0.41
N ALA A 116 4.67 10.55 0.47
CA ALA A 116 5.96 9.98 0.80
C ALA A 116 6.91 9.84 -0.42
N GLU A 117 6.49 10.30 -1.60
CA GLU A 117 7.25 10.19 -2.86
C GLU A 117 7.66 8.75 -3.20
N MET A 118 6.75 7.79 -2.96
CA MET A 118 6.96 6.36 -3.21
C MET A 118 6.08 5.84 -4.34
N GLU A 119 6.52 4.73 -4.95
CA GLU A 119 5.70 3.95 -5.87
C GLU A 119 4.90 2.88 -5.11
N LEU A 120 3.63 2.70 -5.47
CA LEU A 120 2.86 1.53 -5.08
C LEU A 120 3.10 0.42 -6.10
N LEU A 121 3.55 -0.77 -5.65
CA LEU A 121 3.92 -1.91 -6.52
C LEU A 121 2.91 -3.04 -6.42
#